data_b5bc81c1bb32221deb267ecde693555a
#
_entry.id   b5bc81c1bb32221deb267ecde693555a
#
_cell.length_a   1.000
_cell.length_b   1.000
_cell.length_c   1.000
_cell.angle_alpha   90.00
_cell.angle_beta   90.00
_cell.angle_gamma   90.00
#
_symmetry.space_group_name_H-M   'P 1'
#
loop_
_entity.id
_entity.type
_entity.pdbx_description
1 polymer ?
#
loop_
_entity_poly.entity_id
_entity_poly.type
_entity_poly.pdbx_seq_one_letter_code
_entity_poly.pdbx_strand_id
1 'polypeptide(L)'
;MKARTNWLIAEERNTFYFHLSTIVRRSANRISCIKLENEEWIYDVDQTKHYFREGFLKLYTTESLFSPKDMSLEMACCKLLAHEAVELACIPTNAEILVALKSMKPYKAPGPDGLHAGFYQRHGNCVGDSVKEEVRNIFLSCEMPTFLNQTLIALIPKQKGPETISHFRPISLCNTVYKLVTKILVQRLRPHVPNLISPCQTAFVAGRRGSDNVIIAQEIIYSLNKRKGKEGFMVVKIDLEKAYDRLE
;
A
#
# COMPACT_ATOMS: atom_id res chain seq x y z
N MET A 1 -22.09 6.43 0.01
CA MET A 1 -22.03 6.73 1.46
C MET A 1 -23.01 5.89 2.28
N LYS A 2 -24.31 5.86 2.00
CA LYS A 2 -25.31 5.05 2.75
C LYS A 2 -24.96 3.56 2.89
N ALA A 3 -24.50 2.90 1.83
CA ALA A 3 -24.16 1.47 1.88
C ALA A 3 -23.01 1.13 2.84
N ARG A 4 -22.03 2.04 2.99
CA ARG A 4 -20.90 1.86 3.92
C ARG A 4 -21.31 2.05 5.38
N THR A 5 -22.22 2.99 5.65
CA THR A 5 -22.76 3.23 6.98
C THR A 5 -23.64 2.05 7.43
N ASN A 6 -24.50 1.55 6.54
CA ASN A 6 -25.33 0.38 6.79
C ASN A 6 -24.48 -0.89 7.02
N TRP A 7 -23.36 -1.03 6.30
CA TRP A 7 -22.42 -2.13 6.50
C TRP A 7 -21.82 -2.10 7.91
N LEU A 8 -21.34 -0.95 8.38
CA LEU A 8 -20.74 -0.80 9.71
C LEU A 8 -21.74 -1.10 10.82
N ILE A 9 -22.99 -0.62 10.69
CA ILE A 9 -24.06 -0.89 11.66
C ILE A 9 -24.46 -2.38 11.65
N ALA A 10 -24.48 -3.03 10.48
CA ALA A 10 -24.80 -4.43 10.34
C ALA A 10 -23.72 -5.35 10.92
N GLU A 11 -22.44 -4.95 10.83
CA GLU A 11 -21.30 -5.69 11.39
C GLU A 11 -21.37 -5.76 12.91
N GLU A 12 -21.72 -4.65 13.58
CA GLU A 12 -21.87 -4.60 15.03
C GLU A 12 -23.05 -5.40 15.55
N ARG A 13 -24.12 -5.53 14.76
CA ARG A 13 -25.36 -6.24 15.12
C ARG A 13 -25.38 -7.71 14.79
N ASN A 14 -24.30 -8.26 14.18
CA ASN A 14 -24.20 -9.67 13.77
C ASN A 14 -25.45 -10.16 13.00
N THR A 15 -25.93 -9.36 12.05
CA THR A 15 -27.18 -9.60 11.32
C THR A 15 -27.03 -10.69 10.27
N PHE A 16 -28.16 -11.28 9.85
CA PHE A 16 -28.24 -12.23 8.72
C PHE A 16 -27.58 -11.65 7.45
N TYR A 17 -27.79 -10.37 7.19
CA TYR A 17 -27.16 -9.67 6.06
C TYR A 17 -25.64 -9.72 6.11
N PHE A 18 -25.06 -9.52 7.31
CA PHE A 18 -23.60 -9.61 7.50
C PHE A 18 -23.09 -11.02 7.19
N HIS A 19 -23.74 -12.05 7.72
CA HIS A 19 -23.37 -13.43 7.45
C HIS A 19 -23.49 -13.79 5.98
N LEU A 20 -24.61 -13.45 5.35
CA LEU A 20 -24.83 -13.71 3.93
C LEU A 20 -23.78 -13.01 3.06
N SER A 21 -23.49 -11.73 3.34
CA SER A 21 -22.48 -10.98 2.59
C SER A 21 -21.07 -11.53 2.77
N THR A 22 -20.76 -12.11 3.94
CA THR A 22 -19.48 -12.77 4.20
C THR A 22 -19.37 -14.08 3.41
N ILE A 23 -20.44 -14.88 3.35
CA ILE A 23 -20.50 -16.11 2.58
C ILE A 23 -20.34 -15.81 1.08
N VAL A 24 -21.09 -14.82 0.56
CA VAL A 24 -21.00 -14.39 -0.85
C VAL A 24 -19.59 -13.93 -1.19
N ARG A 25 -18.95 -13.12 -0.32
CA ARG A 25 -17.57 -12.68 -0.53
C ARG A 25 -16.58 -13.83 -0.49
N ARG A 26 -16.72 -14.77 0.45
CA ARG A 26 -15.87 -15.97 0.51
C ARG A 26 -15.99 -16.79 -0.78
N SER A 27 -17.22 -16.99 -1.25
CA SER A 27 -17.48 -17.70 -2.51
C SER A 27 -16.85 -16.97 -3.70
N ALA A 28 -17.08 -15.66 -3.81
CA ALA A 28 -16.54 -14.84 -4.91
C ALA A 28 -15.00 -14.73 -4.92
N ASN A 29 -14.36 -14.78 -3.75
CA ASN A 29 -12.92 -14.72 -3.61
C ASN A 29 -12.23 -16.07 -3.59
N ARG A 30 -12.99 -17.18 -3.64
CA ARG A 30 -12.41 -18.52 -3.66
C ARG A 30 -11.74 -18.77 -5.01
N ILE A 31 -10.46 -19.12 -4.95
CA ILE A 31 -9.70 -19.56 -6.11
C ILE A 31 -9.89 -21.06 -6.22
N SER A 32 -10.64 -21.51 -7.22
CA SER A 32 -10.92 -22.93 -7.48
C SER A 32 -9.96 -23.54 -8.49
N CYS A 33 -9.42 -22.75 -9.39
CA CYS A 33 -8.45 -23.16 -10.39
C CYS A 33 -7.66 -21.94 -10.87
N ILE A 34 -6.52 -22.17 -11.48
CA ILE A 34 -5.67 -21.17 -12.09
C ILE A 34 -5.10 -21.71 -13.41
N LYS A 35 -5.04 -20.85 -14.42
CA LYS A 35 -4.46 -21.16 -15.71
C LYS A 35 -2.98 -20.78 -15.70
N LEU A 36 -2.13 -21.71 -16.07
CA LEU A 36 -0.68 -21.50 -16.24
C LEU A 36 -0.36 -20.80 -17.57
N GLU A 37 0.88 -20.36 -17.72
CA GLU A 37 1.39 -19.76 -18.97
C GLU A 37 1.37 -20.74 -20.16
N ASN A 38 1.48 -22.05 -19.91
CA ASN A 38 1.36 -23.13 -20.91
C ASN A 38 -0.09 -23.51 -21.24
N GLU A 39 -1.06 -22.71 -20.79
CA GLU A 39 -2.51 -22.92 -20.96
C GLU A 39 -3.13 -24.08 -20.16
N GLU A 40 -2.36 -24.82 -19.38
CA GLU A 40 -2.87 -25.85 -18.48
C GLU A 40 -3.56 -25.28 -17.26
N TRP A 41 -4.54 -26.04 -16.71
CA TRP A 41 -5.28 -25.64 -15.52
C TRP A 41 -4.83 -26.41 -14.30
N ILE A 42 -4.56 -25.72 -13.21
CA ILE A 42 -4.31 -26.31 -11.89
C ILE A 42 -5.59 -26.20 -11.07
N TYR A 43 -6.02 -27.34 -10.51
CA TYR A 43 -7.17 -27.46 -9.61
C TYR A 43 -6.76 -27.81 -8.18
N ASP A 44 -5.56 -28.35 -8.00
CA ASP A 44 -5.04 -28.71 -6.69
C ASP A 44 -4.71 -27.45 -5.87
N VAL A 45 -5.15 -27.44 -4.61
CA VAL A 45 -5.03 -26.28 -3.73
C VAL A 45 -3.56 -26.00 -3.37
N ASP A 46 -2.76 -27.03 -3.16
CA ASP A 46 -1.37 -26.84 -2.72
C ASP A 46 -0.46 -26.47 -3.90
N GLN A 47 -0.70 -27.02 -5.07
CA GLN A 47 -0.06 -26.57 -6.31
C GLN A 47 -0.42 -25.12 -6.64
N THR A 48 -1.71 -24.74 -6.46
CA THR A 48 -2.15 -23.36 -6.65
C THR A 48 -1.44 -22.40 -5.69
N LYS A 49 -1.33 -22.74 -4.39
CA LYS A 49 -0.59 -21.95 -3.40
C LYS A 49 0.89 -21.79 -3.79
N HIS A 50 1.50 -22.91 -4.20
CA HIS A 50 2.90 -22.89 -4.63
C HIS A 50 3.10 -21.98 -5.84
N TYR A 51 2.26 -22.09 -6.86
CA TYR A 51 2.31 -21.24 -8.05
C TYR A 51 2.20 -19.74 -7.73
N PHE A 52 1.24 -19.37 -6.86
CA PHE A 52 1.12 -17.97 -6.43
C PHE A 52 2.34 -17.52 -5.62
N ARG A 53 2.84 -18.36 -4.71
CA ARG A 53 4.03 -18.05 -3.90
C ARG A 53 5.24 -17.78 -4.79
N GLU A 54 5.53 -18.66 -5.71
CA GLU A 54 6.67 -18.52 -6.65
C GLU A 54 6.50 -17.28 -7.54
N GLY A 55 5.30 -17.06 -8.08
CA GLY A 55 5.01 -15.88 -8.91
C GLY A 55 5.18 -14.56 -8.17
N PHE A 56 4.78 -14.48 -6.89
CA PHE A 56 5.03 -13.28 -6.09
C PHE A 56 6.46 -13.19 -5.57
N LEU A 57 7.11 -14.30 -5.26
CA LEU A 57 8.52 -14.31 -4.91
C LEU A 57 9.35 -13.71 -6.04
N LYS A 58 9.11 -14.16 -7.27
CA LYS A 58 9.77 -13.60 -8.46
C LYS A 58 9.47 -12.12 -8.65
N LEU A 59 8.22 -11.68 -8.38
CA LEU A 59 7.83 -10.28 -8.48
C LEU A 59 8.56 -9.37 -7.48
N TYR A 60 8.77 -9.86 -6.25
CA TYR A 60 9.39 -9.08 -5.16
C TYR A 60 10.89 -9.33 -5.00
N THR A 61 11.49 -10.17 -5.85
CA THR A 61 12.94 -10.36 -5.85
C THR A 61 13.57 -9.41 -6.87
N THR A 62 14.54 -8.64 -6.41
CA THR A 62 15.33 -7.75 -7.26
C THR A 62 16.18 -8.55 -8.23
N GLU A 63 15.99 -8.32 -9.52
CA GLU A 63 16.85 -8.84 -10.59
C GLU A 63 17.90 -7.79 -11.05
N SER A 64 17.80 -6.56 -10.51
CA SER A 64 18.63 -5.45 -10.94
C SER A 64 20.03 -5.51 -10.32
N LEU A 65 21.02 -5.61 -11.19
CA LEU A 65 22.45 -5.47 -10.86
C LEU A 65 22.91 -4.00 -10.82
N PHE A 66 21.99 -3.04 -11.00
CA PHE A 66 22.33 -1.63 -11.02
C PHE A 66 22.62 -1.12 -9.60
N SER A 67 23.86 -0.69 -9.39
CA SER A 67 24.22 0.06 -8.19
C SER A 67 23.57 1.46 -8.26
N PRO A 68 22.97 1.95 -7.17
CA PRO A 68 22.43 3.32 -7.11
C PRO A 68 23.45 4.42 -7.44
N LYS A 69 24.73 4.08 -7.46
CA LYS A 69 25.84 5.01 -7.76
C LYS A 69 25.91 5.44 -9.23
N ASP A 70 25.29 4.70 -10.14
CA ASP A 70 25.33 5.00 -11.58
C ASP A 70 24.19 5.94 -12.02
N MET A 71 23.26 6.24 -11.13
CA MET A 71 22.22 7.25 -11.35
C MET A 71 22.70 8.64 -10.93
N SER A 72 23.69 9.19 -11.62
CA SER A 72 23.98 10.62 -11.63
C SER A 72 22.93 11.38 -12.45
N LEU A 73 21.67 11.09 -12.21
CA LEU A 73 20.59 11.98 -12.60
C LEU A 73 20.71 13.22 -11.69
N GLU A 74 21.39 14.24 -12.20
CA GLU A 74 21.24 15.63 -11.75
C GLU A 74 19.81 16.10 -12.03
N MET A 75 18.84 15.30 -11.68
CA MET A 75 17.49 15.81 -11.53
C MET A 75 17.56 16.80 -10.37
N ALA A 76 17.13 18.02 -10.61
CA ALA A 76 16.87 19.03 -9.58
C ALA A 76 15.76 18.51 -8.64
N CYS A 77 16.06 17.44 -7.91
CA CYS A 77 15.18 16.89 -6.90
C CYS A 77 15.23 17.84 -5.72
N CYS A 78 14.08 18.37 -5.34
CA CYS A 78 13.93 19.01 -4.05
C CYS A 78 14.43 18.07 -2.96
N LYS A 79 15.43 18.50 -2.20
CA LYS A 79 16.04 17.72 -1.13
C LYS A 79 15.47 18.19 0.20
N LEU A 80 15.38 17.28 1.14
CA LEU A 80 15.13 17.62 2.54
C LEU A 80 16.27 18.52 3.06
N LEU A 81 15.92 19.50 3.85
CA LEU A 81 16.90 20.28 4.59
C LEU A 81 17.53 19.42 5.67
N ALA A 82 18.78 19.74 6.06
CA ALA A 82 19.51 18.93 7.02
C ALA A 82 18.76 18.74 8.36
N HIS A 83 18.09 19.78 8.86
CA HIS A 83 17.29 19.70 10.09
C HIS A 83 16.04 18.83 9.92
N GLU A 84 15.37 18.86 8.75
CA GLU A 84 14.21 18.01 8.44
C GLU A 84 14.61 16.53 8.40
N ALA A 85 15.77 16.21 7.84
CA ALA A 85 16.31 14.87 7.82
C ALA A 85 16.60 14.35 9.24
N VAL A 86 17.14 15.20 10.13
CA VAL A 86 17.36 14.88 11.55
C VAL A 86 16.02 14.60 12.26
N GLU A 87 15.00 15.43 12.05
CA GLU A 87 13.67 15.24 12.64
C GLU A 87 13.03 13.92 12.20
N LEU A 88 13.18 13.56 10.91
CA LEU A 88 12.67 12.28 10.40
C LEU A 88 13.36 11.07 11.03
N ALA A 89 14.67 11.18 11.33
CA ALA A 89 15.49 10.10 11.89
C ALA A 89 15.40 9.98 13.43
N CYS A 90 14.83 10.98 14.12
CA CYS A 90 14.74 10.96 15.59
C CYS A 90 13.98 9.75 16.12
N ILE A 91 14.40 9.27 17.31
CA ILE A 91 13.67 8.23 18.03
C ILE A 91 12.27 8.76 18.42
N PRO A 92 11.18 8.02 18.18
CA PRO A 92 9.86 8.50 18.48
C PRO A 92 9.63 8.60 20.00
N THR A 93 8.91 9.65 20.39
CA THR A 93 8.47 9.83 21.79
C THR A 93 7.29 8.89 22.09
N ASN A 94 7.09 8.58 23.36
CA ASN A 94 5.93 7.79 23.80
C ASN A 94 4.59 8.44 23.39
N ALA A 95 4.52 9.78 23.40
CA ALA A 95 3.34 10.52 22.98
C ALA A 95 3.08 10.34 21.47
N GLU A 96 4.11 10.42 20.64
CA GLU A 96 4.03 10.20 19.19
C GLU A 96 3.55 8.80 18.85
N ILE A 97 4.12 7.77 19.50
CA ILE A 97 3.69 6.38 19.34
C ILE A 97 2.21 6.20 19.67
N LEU A 98 1.75 6.79 20.78
CA LEU A 98 0.35 6.71 21.20
C LEU A 98 -0.59 7.44 20.22
N VAL A 99 -0.20 8.61 19.73
CA VAL A 99 -0.97 9.36 18.71
C VAL A 99 -1.08 8.55 17.42
N ALA A 100 0.02 7.96 16.96
CA ALA A 100 0.04 7.11 15.78
C ALA A 100 -0.89 5.89 15.97
N LEU A 101 -0.79 5.18 17.10
CA LEU A 101 -1.63 4.03 17.42
C LEU A 101 -3.12 4.41 17.47
N LYS A 102 -3.48 5.50 18.16
CA LYS A 102 -4.87 5.97 18.25
C LYS A 102 -5.45 6.40 16.90
N SER A 103 -4.60 6.87 15.96
CA SER A 103 -5.02 7.23 14.60
C SER A 103 -5.32 6.03 13.71
N MET A 104 -4.94 4.82 14.12
CA MET A 104 -5.22 3.60 13.36
C MET A 104 -6.67 3.16 13.59
N LYS A 105 -7.30 2.64 12.53
CA LYS A 105 -8.67 2.08 12.65
C LYS A 105 -8.61 0.77 13.42
N PRO A 106 -9.40 0.62 14.52
CA PRO A 106 -9.26 -0.49 15.47
C PRO A 106 -9.47 -1.88 14.85
N TYR A 107 -10.43 -2.01 13.96
CA TYR A 107 -10.87 -3.32 13.40
C TYR A 107 -10.47 -3.52 11.95
N LYS A 108 -9.30 -3.03 11.53
CA LYS A 108 -8.70 -3.41 10.25
C LYS A 108 -8.06 -4.80 10.35
N ALA A 109 -8.02 -5.49 9.20
CA ALA A 109 -7.44 -6.83 9.12
C ALA A 109 -6.05 -6.88 9.76
N PRO A 110 -5.82 -7.83 10.70
CA PRO A 110 -4.52 -8.03 11.34
C PRO A 110 -3.52 -8.67 10.38
N GLY A 111 -2.28 -8.77 10.83
CA GLY A 111 -1.25 -9.56 10.20
C GLY A 111 -1.26 -11.03 10.64
N PRO A 112 -0.13 -11.74 10.45
CA PRO A 112 0.05 -13.12 10.88
C PRO A 112 -0.18 -13.35 12.39
N ASP A 113 0.10 -12.34 13.22
CA ASP A 113 -0.09 -12.34 14.67
C ASP A 113 -1.58 -12.38 15.11
N GLY A 114 -2.51 -12.12 14.20
CA GLY A 114 -3.94 -12.06 14.49
C GLY A 114 -4.37 -10.85 15.31
N LEU A 115 -3.46 -9.95 15.69
CA LEU A 115 -3.71 -8.80 16.57
C LEU A 115 -4.02 -7.53 15.78
N HIS A 116 -5.24 -7.03 15.90
CA HIS A 116 -5.65 -5.76 15.28
C HIS A 116 -5.33 -4.54 16.18
N ALA A 117 -5.32 -3.34 15.61
CA ALA A 117 -4.97 -2.11 16.33
C ALA A 117 -5.85 -1.86 17.57
N GLY A 118 -7.13 -2.26 17.53
CA GLY A 118 -8.04 -2.14 18.66
C GLY A 118 -7.64 -2.95 19.89
N PHE A 119 -6.92 -4.06 19.72
CA PHE A 119 -6.34 -4.80 20.84
C PHE A 119 -5.33 -3.93 21.59
N TYR A 120 -4.37 -3.36 20.90
CA TYR A 120 -3.34 -2.50 21.49
C TYR A 120 -3.92 -1.19 22.07
N GLN A 121 -4.98 -0.65 21.45
CA GLN A 121 -5.66 0.54 21.95
C GLN A 121 -6.42 0.29 23.24
N ARG A 122 -7.03 -0.90 23.41
CA ARG A 122 -7.80 -1.27 24.61
C ARG A 122 -6.92 -1.75 25.76
N HIS A 123 -5.87 -2.50 25.42
CA HIS A 123 -4.99 -3.14 26.41
C HIS A 123 -3.66 -2.41 26.57
N GLY A 124 -3.63 -1.10 26.26
CA GLY A 124 -2.44 -0.27 26.36
C GLY A 124 -1.79 -0.26 27.75
N ASN A 125 -2.58 -0.47 28.81
CA ASN A 125 -2.08 -0.56 30.20
C ASN A 125 -1.23 -1.83 30.43
N CYS A 126 -1.51 -2.92 29.69
CA CYS A 126 -0.81 -4.19 29.88
C CYS A 126 0.36 -4.35 28.89
N VAL A 127 0.14 -4.00 27.62
CA VAL A 127 1.10 -4.26 26.54
C VAL A 127 1.78 -3.00 25.99
N GLY A 128 1.32 -1.83 26.43
CA GLY A 128 1.71 -0.56 25.83
C GLY A 128 3.19 -0.23 25.99
N ASP A 129 3.79 -0.56 27.13
CA ASP A 129 5.20 -0.25 27.38
C ASP A 129 6.11 -1.15 26.56
N SER A 130 5.81 -2.45 26.44
CA SER A 130 6.55 -3.36 25.57
C SER A 130 6.47 -2.94 24.09
N VAL A 131 5.30 -2.49 23.63
CA VAL A 131 5.13 -1.99 22.23
C VAL A 131 5.93 -0.72 22.00
N LYS A 132 5.92 0.23 22.95
CA LYS A 132 6.71 1.47 22.84
C LYS A 132 8.21 1.17 22.81
N GLU A 133 8.66 0.27 23.65
CA GLU A 133 10.05 -0.16 23.70
C GLU A 133 10.47 -0.82 22.39
N GLU A 134 9.67 -1.75 21.88
CA GLU A 134 9.93 -2.42 20.60
C GLU A 134 10.00 -1.43 19.44
N VAL A 135 9.01 -0.49 19.34
CA VAL A 135 9.04 0.55 18.32
C VAL A 135 10.32 1.40 18.42
N ARG A 136 10.73 1.80 19.63
CA ARG A 136 11.95 2.60 19.83
C ARG A 136 13.21 1.83 19.46
N ASN A 137 13.26 0.54 19.80
CA ASN A 137 14.37 -0.33 19.43
C ASN A 137 14.52 -0.45 17.90
N ILE A 138 13.42 -0.56 17.17
CA ILE A 138 13.43 -0.57 15.70
C ILE A 138 14.00 0.74 15.12
N PHE A 139 13.64 1.90 15.69
CA PHE A 139 14.23 3.18 15.27
C PHE A 139 15.68 3.35 15.67
N LEU A 140 16.12 2.74 16.79
CA LEU A 140 17.50 2.76 17.24
C LEU A 140 18.41 1.87 16.40
N SER A 141 17.96 0.64 16.13
CA SER A 141 18.74 -0.34 15.36
C SER A 141 18.65 -0.12 13.85
N CYS A 142 17.65 0.62 13.37
CA CYS A 142 17.27 0.72 11.96
C CYS A 142 16.94 -0.64 11.32
N GLU A 143 16.59 -1.63 12.13
CA GLU A 143 16.26 -2.99 11.68
C GLU A 143 14.85 -3.39 12.12
N MET A 144 14.11 -4.01 11.22
CA MET A 144 12.79 -4.56 11.51
C MET A 144 12.94 -6.04 11.87
N PRO A 145 12.55 -6.49 13.08
CA PRO A 145 12.61 -7.90 13.45
C PRO A 145 11.85 -8.79 12.47
N THR A 146 12.43 -9.92 12.11
CA THR A 146 11.88 -10.83 11.09
C THR A 146 10.45 -11.26 11.39
N PHE A 147 10.12 -11.50 12.67
CA PHE A 147 8.77 -11.90 13.07
C PHE A 147 7.73 -10.78 12.89
N LEU A 148 8.12 -9.52 13.01
CA LEU A 148 7.25 -8.37 12.75
C LEU A 148 7.10 -8.09 11.25
N ASN A 149 8.13 -8.39 10.46
CA ASN A 149 8.14 -8.19 9.01
C ASN A 149 7.38 -9.30 8.24
N GLN A 150 6.93 -10.34 8.92
CA GLN A 150 6.09 -11.37 8.29
C GLN A 150 4.77 -10.78 7.82
N THR A 151 4.34 -11.20 6.64
CA THR A 151 3.14 -10.66 5.99
C THR A 151 2.33 -11.78 5.36
N LEU A 152 1.01 -11.74 5.55
CA LEU A 152 0.07 -12.56 4.79
C LEU A 152 -0.31 -11.84 3.51
N ILE A 153 -0.25 -12.52 2.38
CA ILE A 153 -0.72 -11.98 1.10
C ILE A 153 -2.14 -12.48 0.85
N ALA A 154 -3.10 -11.55 0.87
CA ALA A 154 -4.49 -11.81 0.50
C ALA A 154 -4.69 -11.46 -0.98
N LEU A 155 -5.22 -12.40 -1.75
CA LEU A 155 -5.46 -12.24 -3.18
C LEU A 155 -6.87 -11.74 -3.44
N ILE A 156 -7.01 -10.60 -4.11
CA ILE A 156 -8.30 -10.03 -4.49
C ILE A 156 -8.43 -10.02 -6.02
N PRO A 157 -9.48 -10.65 -6.58
CA PRO A 157 -9.68 -10.64 -8.01
C PRO A 157 -9.95 -9.22 -8.53
N LYS A 158 -9.31 -8.86 -9.64
CA LYS A 158 -9.51 -7.59 -10.35
C LYS A 158 -10.78 -7.59 -11.22
N GLN A 159 -11.20 -8.79 -11.62
CA GLN A 159 -12.32 -9.02 -12.54
C GLN A 159 -13.09 -10.28 -12.15
N LYS A 160 -14.26 -10.46 -12.74
CA LYS A 160 -15.03 -11.70 -12.62
C LYS A 160 -14.37 -12.80 -13.45
N GLY A 161 -14.28 -14.01 -12.88
CA GLY A 161 -13.62 -15.15 -13.54
C GLY A 161 -12.12 -14.92 -13.72
N PRO A 162 -11.34 -14.73 -12.64
CA PRO A 162 -9.90 -14.57 -12.72
C PRO A 162 -9.25 -15.92 -13.06
N GLU A 163 -8.43 -15.95 -14.11
CA GLU A 163 -7.81 -17.18 -14.62
C GLU A 163 -6.29 -17.24 -14.37
N THR A 164 -5.63 -16.08 -14.37
CA THR A 164 -4.17 -15.99 -14.25
C THR A 164 -3.76 -15.18 -13.03
N ILE A 165 -2.51 -15.32 -12.58
CA ILE A 165 -1.97 -14.58 -11.43
C ILE A 165 -2.08 -13.05 -11.61
N SER A 166 -1.98 -12.55 -12.83
CA SER A 166 -2.11 -11.13 -13.16
C SER A 166 -3.52 -10.57 -12.92
N HIS A 167 -4.54 -11.44 -12.90
CA HIS A 167 -5.92 -11.07 -12.60
C HIS A 167 -6.18 -10.86 -11.10
N PHE A 168 -5.20 -11.08 -10.25
CA PHE A 168 -5.31 -10.83 -8.81
C PHE A 168 -4.49 -9.61 -8.38
N ARG A 169 -4.97 -8.96 -7.31
CA ARG A 169 -4.20 -7.94 -6.58
C ARG A 169 -3.70 -8.56 -5.29
N PRO A 170 -2.38 -8.60 -5.06
CA PRO A 170 -1.87 -8.95 -3.75
C PRO A 170 -2.18 -7.79 -2.77
N ILE A 171 -2.69 -8.13 -1.61
CA ILE A 171 -2.84 -7.19 -0.49
C ILE A 171 -2.05 -7.73 0.67
N SER A 172 -1.04 -6.99 1.09
CA SER A 172 -0.18 -7.32 2.21
C SER A 172 -0.87 -7.01 3.54
N LEU A 173 -1.07 -8.04 4.36
CA LEU A 173 -1.59 -7.95 5.72
C LEU A 173 -0.43 -8.06 6.70
N CYS A 174 0.15 -6.92 7.05
CA CYS A 174 1.27 -6.82 7.97
C CYS A 174 0.79 -6.80 9.43
N ASN A 175 1.69 -7.12 10.36
CA ASN A 175 1.46 -7.00 11.79
C ASN A 175 1.16 -5.56 12.21
N THR A 176 0.41 -5.39 13.30
CA THR A 176 0.00 -4.05 13.75
C THR A 176 1.20 -3.21 14.19
N VAL A 177 2.20 -3.79 14.83
CA VAL A 177 3.44 -3.08 15.23
C VAL A 177 4.20 -2.59 14.00
N TYR A 178 4.33 -3.41 12.95
CA TYR A 178 4.89 -2.98 11.66
C TYR A 178 4.15 -1.76 11.09
N LYS A 179 2.80 -1.85 11.05
CA LYS A 179 1.96 -0.71 10.60
C LYS A 179 2.12 0.53 11.47
N LEU A 180 2.39 0.37 12.76
CA LEU A 180 2.62 1.47 13.69
C LEU A 180 3.92 2.21 13.37
N VAL A 181 5.02 1.48 13.14
CA VAL A 181 6.31 2.04 12.72
C VAL A 181 6.15 2.81 11.40
N THR A 182 5.58 2.17 10.38
CA THR A 182 5.36 2.82 9.09
C THR A 182 4.41 4.02 9.19
N LYS A 183 3.44 4.00 10.10
CA LYS A 183 2.53 5.12 10.35
C LYS A 183 3.24 6.33 10.93
N ILE A 184 4.19 6.12 11.85
CA ILE A 184 5.04 7.19 12.42
C ILE A 184 5.86 7.83 11.30
N LEU A 185 6.54 7.02 10.49
CA LEU A 185 7.33 7.52 9.36
C LEU A 185 6.48 8.32 8.37
N VAL A 186 5.29 7.83 8.01
CA VAL A 186 4.35 8.53 7.14
C VAL A 186 3.88 9.86 7.75
N GLN A 187 3.62 9.90 9.06
CA GLN A 187 3.19 11.14 9.73
C GLN A 187 4.29 12.19 9.72
N ARG A 188 5.54 11.80 9.93
CA ARG A 188 6.71 12.67 9.86
C ARG A 188 7.00 13.15 8.44
N LEU A 189 6.93 12.27 7.45
CA LEU A 189 7.22 12.61 6.05
C LEU A 189 6.12 13.49 5.42
N ARG A 190 4.88 13.33 5.85
CA ARG A 190 3.71 14.00 5.24
C ARG A 190 3.86 15.53 5.09
N PRO A 191 4.36 16.31 6.06
CA PRO A 191 4.54 17.77 5.92
C PRO A 191 5.52 18.14 4.81
N HIS A 192 6.53 17.31 4.55
CA HIS A 192 7.60 17.58 3.58
C HIS A 192 7.24 17.17 2.15
N VAL A 193 6.29 16.22 1.98
CA VAL A 193 5.88 15.70 0.67
C VAL A 193 5.51 16.80 -0.36
N PRO A 194 4.78 17.88 -0.02
CA PRO A 194 4.47 18.94 -0.99
C PRO A 194 5.70 19.61 -1.59
N ASN A 195 6.80 19.68 -0.83
CA ASN A 195 8.05 20.31 -1.26
C ASN A 195 8.97 19.33 -2.02
N LEU A 196 8.86 18.02 -1.71
CA LEU A 196 9.68 16.98 -2.32
C LEU A 196 9.16 16.53 -3.68
N ILE A 197 7.86 16.71 -3.93
CA ILE A 197 7.18 16.14 -5.08
C ILE A 197 6.75 17.24 -6.04
N SER A 198 7.03 17.03 -7.33
CA SER A 198 6.65 17.94 -8.40
C SER A 198 5.21 18.45 -8.27
N PRO A 199 4.94 19.74 -8.55
CA PRO A 199 3.58 20.29 -8.55
C PRO A 199 2.61 19.55 -9.46
N CYS A 200 3.11 18.90 -10.52
CA CYS A 200 2.30 18.13 -11.46
C CYS A 200 1.76 16.81 -10.88
N GLN A 201 2.35 16.29 -9.79
CA GLN A 201 1.88 15.09 -9.14
C GLN A 201 0.77 15.42 -8.16
N THR A 202 -0.43 14.88 -8.38
CA THR A 202 -1.60 15.14 -7.52
C THR A 202 -1.97 13.97 -6.63
N ALA A 203 -1.73 12.73 -7.08
CA ALA A 203 -2.08 11.56 -6.30
C ALA A 203 -1.24 11.46 -5.01
N PHE A 204 -1.91 11.14 -3.90
CA PHE A 204 -1.32 10.92 -2.57
C PHE A 204 -0.65 12.14 -1.91
N VAL A 205 -0.72 13.32 -2.50
CA VAL A 205 -0.23 14.58 -1.92
C VAL A 205 -1.41 15.33 -1.30
N ALA A 206 -1.28 15.68 -0.01
CA ALA A 206 -2.35 16.38 0.71
C ALA A 206 -2.65 17.74 0.07
N GLY A 207 -3.95 18.06 -0.06
CA GLY A 207 -4.41 19.34 -0.63
C GLY A 207 -4.46 19.39 -2.16
N ARG A 208 -3.86 18.44 -2.89
CA ARG A 208 -3.91 18.39 -4.35
C ARG A 208 -5.09 17.55 -4.83
N ARG A 209 -5.69 17.94 -5.96
CA ARG A 209 -6.87 17.27 -6.53
C ARG A 209 -6.55 16.65 -7.89
N GLY A 210 -6.95 15.40 -8.10
CA GLY A 210 -6.80 14.74 -9.40
C GLY A 210 -7.57 15.43 -10.54
N SER A 211 -8.63 16.18 -10.23
CA SER A 211 -9.38 17.01 -11.20
C SER A 211 -8.49 18.02 -11.91
N ASP A 212 -7.49 18.56 -11.22
CA ASP A 212 -6.63 19.62 -11.77
C ASP A 212 -5.78 19.06 -12.93
N ASN A 213 -5.26 17.84 -12.78
CA ASN A 213 -4.53 17.15 -13.86
C ASN A 213 -5.45 16.77 -15.03
N VAL A 214 -6.73 16.46 -14.78
CA VAL A 214 -7.69 16.20 -15.85
C VAL A 214 -7.95 17.46 -16.67
N ILE A 215 -8.08 18.62 -16.01
CA ILE A 215 -8.25 19.92 -16.68
C ILE A 215 -7.02 20.25 -17.52
N ILE A 216 -5.82 20.10 -16.95
CA ILE A 216 -4.56 20.34 -17.68
C ILE A 216 -4.46 19.43 -18.91
N ALA A 217 -4.82 18.15 -18.77
CA ALA A 217 -4.79 17.21 -19.91
C ALA A 217 -5.81 17.61 -20.99
N GLN A 218 -7.01 18.06 -20.60
CA GLN A 218 -8.02 18.56 -21.54
C GLN A 218 -7.55 19.81 -22.28
N GLU A 219 -6.94 20.77 -21.59
CA GLU A 219 -6.36 21.99 -22.18
C GLU A 219 -5.24 21.68 -23.17
N ILE A 220 -4.35 20.72 -22.83
CA ILE A 220 -3.30 20.27 -23.73
C ILE A 220 -3.91 19.69 -25.02
N ILE A 221 -4.85 18.75 -24.89
CA ILE A 221 -5.50 18.10 -26.04
C ILE A 221 -6.24 19.13 -26.89
N TYR A 222 -6.96 20.04 -26.26
CA TYR A 222 -7.68 21.11 -26.96
C TYR A 222 -6.72 22.05 -27.72
N SER A 223 -5.62 22.45 -27.10
CA SER A 223 -4.60 23.29 -27.70
C SER A 223 -3.94 22.60 -28.88
N LEU A 224 -3.63 21.31 -28.79
CA LEU A 224 -3.07 20.51 -29.87
C LEU A 224 -4.03 20.40 -31.07
N ASN A 225 -5.31 20.19 -30.83
CA ASN A 225 -6.33 20.09 -31.87
C ASN A 225 -6.55 21.43 -32.63
N LYS A 226 -6.27 22.56 -32.00
CA LYS A 226 -6.38 23.89 -32.62
C LYS A 226 -5.13 24.34 -33.37
N ARG A 227 -3.97 23.76 -33.10
CA ARG A 227 -2.74 24.15 -33.79
C ARG A 227 -2.80 23.81 -35.27
N LYS A 228 -2.50 24.83 -36.07
CA LYS A 228 -2.35 24.70 -37.53
C LYS A 228 -0.86 24.93 -37.84
N GLY A 229 -0.27 24.07 -38.66
CA GLY A 229 1.14 24.18 -39.06
C GLY A 229 1.63 22.89 -39.70
N LYS A 230 2.91 22.92 -40.14
CA LYS A 230 3.57 21.76 -40.76
C LYS A 230 4.17 20.79 -39.72
N GLU A 231 4.26 21.22 -38.47
CA GLU A 231 4.79 20.40 -37.37
C GLU A 231 3.64 19.64 -36.68
N GLY A 232 3.80 18.32 -36.55
CA GLY A 232 2.89 17.49 -35.78
C GLY A 232 3.29 17.41 -34.30
N PHE A 233 2.30 17.28 -33.44
CA PHE A 233 2.51 17.07 -32.01
C PHE A 233 1.92 15.76 -31.57
N MET A 234 2.52 15.09 -30.61
CA MET A 234 2.09 13.83 -30.07
C MET A 234 2.01 13.92 -28.54
N VAL A 235 0.96 13.35 -27.97
CA VAL A 235 0.84 13.13 -26.50
C VAL A 235 1.01 11.66 -26.24
N VAL A 236 1.97 11.31 -25.36
CA VAL A 236 2.21 9.93 -24.93
C VAL A 236 1.70 9.76 -23.51
N LYS A 237 0.74 8.87 -23.30
CA LYS A 237 0.31 8.43 -21.98
C LYS A 237 1.12 7.20 -21.58
N ILE A 238 1.86 7.32 -20.47
CA ILE A 238 2.62 6.21 -19.91
C ILE A 238 1.87 5.70 -18.68
N ASP A 239 1.63 4.38 -18.61
CA ASP A 239 1.06 3.70 -17.46
C ASP A 239 2.04 2.61 -16.99
N LEU A 240 2.48 2.71 -15.75
CA LEU A 240 3.43 1.76 -15.17
C LEU A 240 2.67 0.61 -14.53
N GLU A 241 2.80 -0.58 -15.10
CA GLU A 241 2.22 -1.79 -14.54
C GLU A 241 2.86 -2.11 -13.17
N LYS A 242 2.01 -2.26 -12.14
CA LYS A 242 2.43 -2.62 -10.77
C LYS A 242 3.53 -1.69 -10.22
N ALA A 243 3.40 -0.38 -10.44
CA ALA A 243 4.41 0.61 -10.07
C ALA A 243 4.88 0.50 -8.61
N TYR A 244 3.96 0.20 -7.66
CA TYR A 244 4.31 0.05 -6.24
C TYR A 244 5.06 -1.25 -5.90
N ASP A 245 4.94 -2.26 -6.76
CA ASP A 245 5.53 -3.58 -6.52
C ASP A 245 6.89 -3.72 -7.25
N ARG A 246 7.19 -2.82 -8.20
CA ARG A 246 8.38 -2.87 -9.06
C ARG A 246 9.39 -1.73 -8.83
N LEU A 247 9.06 -0.75 -7.99
CA LEU A 247 10.02 0.28 -7.59
C LEU A 247 10.92 -0.27 -6.49
N GLU A 248 12.20 -0.28 -6.74
CA GLU A 248 13.28 -0.66 -5.82
C GLU A 248 13.89 0.57 -5.14
#